data_304a4d38f0a5d9f9f46379314a535406
#
_entry.id   304a4d38f0a5d9f9f46379314a535406
#
_cell.length_a   1.000
_cell.length_b   1.000
_cell.length_c   1.000
_cell.angle_alpha   90.00
_cell.angle_beta   90.00
_cell.angle_gamma   90.00
#
_symmetry.space_group_name_H-M   'P 1'
#
loop_
_entity.id
_entity.type
_entity.pdbx_description
1 polymer ?
#
loop_
_entity_poly.entity_id
_entity_poly.type
_entity_poly.pdbx_seq_one_letter_code
_entity_poly.pdbx_strand_id
1 'polypeptide(L)'
;MTETTLPTAEALDATLRAALAPTWLEVLDESAAHAGHAGANALGYGTHFRVRIGGPAFAGKSRVAQHRLVYDALQKFTDAGLHALAIEIKV
;
A
#
# COMPACT_ATOMS: atom_id res chain seq x y z
N MET A 1 3.84 -3.27 -25.11
CA MET A 1 3.29 -4.06 -23.99
C MET A 1 2.60 -3.13 -23.00
N THR A 2 1.40 -3.46 -22.66
CA THR A 2 0.63 -2.63 -21.74
C THR A 2 0.99 -2.98 -20.32
N GLU A 3 1.46 -2.00 -19.59
CA GLU A 3 1.76 -2.17 -18.17
C GLU A 3 0.46 -2.09 -17.38
N THR A 4 0.21 -3.11 -16.56
CA THR A 4 -0.95 -3.09 -15.69
C THR A 4 -0.54 -2.57 -14.34
N THR A 5 -1.32 -1.58 -13.83
CA THR A 5 -1.09 -1.03 -12.50
C THR A 5 -2.13 -1.52 -11.52
N LEU A 6 -2.63 -2.76 -11.74
CA LEU A 6 -3.60 -3.34 -10.84
C LEU A 6 -2.99 -3.50 -9.44
N PRO A 7 -3.70 -3.08 -8.39
CA PRO A 7 -3.18 -3.22 -7.04
C PRO A 7 -3.11 -4.70 -6.63
N THR A 8 -1.90 -5.14 -6.36
CA THR A 8 -1.66 -6.47 -5.78
C THR A 8 -0.62 -6.31 -4.68
N ALA A 9 -0.62 -7.24 -3.73
CA ALA A 9 0.36 -7.19 -2.64
C ALA A 9 1.78 -7.19 -3.19
N GLU A 10 2.05 -7.99 -4.22
CA GLU A 10 3.38 -8.05 -4.83
C GLU A 10 3.77 -6.74 -5.50
N ALA A 11 2.83 -6.11 -6.21
CA ALA A 11 3.09 -4.85 -6.88
C ALA A 11 3.34 -3.71 -5.88
N LEU A 12 2.56 -3.66 -4.81
CA LEU A 12 2.76 -2.67 -3.76
C LEU A 12 4.11 -2.89 -3.06
N ASP A 13 4.44 -4.14 -2.75
CA ASP A 13 5.71 -4.49 -2.12
C ASP A 13 6.88 -4.01 -2.96
N ALA A 14 6.90 -4.37 -4.25
CA ALA A 14 7.97 -3.98 -5.15
C ALA A 14 8.10 -2.45 -5.27
N THR A 15 6.98 -1.76 -5.37
CA THR A 15 6.96 -0.31 -5.50
C THR A 15 7.51 0.36 -4.24
N LEU A 16 7.11 -0.11 -3.06
CA LEU A 16 7.57 0.46 -1.80
C LEU A 16 9.06 0.20 -1.58
N ARG A 17 9.54 -0.98 -1.94
CA ARG A 17 10.97 -1.28 -1.82
C ARG A 17 11.81 -0.38 -2.73
N ALA A 18 11.34 -0.14 -3.93
CA ALA A 18 12.04 0.72 -4.88
C ALA A 18 12.02 2.19 -4.44
N ALA A 19 10.90 2.66 -3.89
CA ALA A 19 10.72 4.06 -3.56
C ALA A 19 11.34 4.45 -2.21
N LEU A 20 11.26 3.58 -1.21
CA LEU A 20 11.57 3.93 0.17
C LEU A 20 12.69 3.10 0.79
N ALA A 21 13.14 2.05 0.11
CA ALA A 21 14.22 1.16 0.58
C ALA A 21 14.04 0.74 2.05
N PRO A 22 12.89 0.17 2.41
CA PRO A 22 12.63 -0.19 3.81
C PRO A 22 13.53 -1.33 4.27
N THR A 23 13.85 -1.33 5.56
CA THR A 23 14.54 -2.46 6.18
C THR A 23 13.59 -3.57 6.58
N TRP A 24 12.31 -3.24 6.67
CA TRP A 24 11.26 -4.19 7.01
C TRP A 24 9.97 -3.79 6.29
N LEU A 25 9.32 -4.75 5.66
CA LEU A 25 8.11 -4.49 4.90
C LEU A 25 7.21 -5.73 4.84
N GLU A 26 5.93 -5.51 5.14
CA GLU A 26 4.90 -6.52 4.98
C GLU A 26 3.69 -5.88 4.33
N VAL A 27 3.20 -6.47 3.24
CA VAL A 27 2.01 -5.98 2.53
C VAL A 27 0.98 -7.10 2.51
N LEU A 28 -0.20 -6.81 3.04
CA LEU A 28 -1.29 -7.77 3.13
C LEU A 28 -2.49 -7.26 2.33
N ASP A 29 -3.04 -8.12 1.48
CA ASP A 29 -4.28 -7.83 0.77
C ASP A 29 -5.44 -8.30 1.63
N GLU A 30 -6.20 -7.36 2.17
CA GLU A 30 -7.34 -7.63 3.04
C GLU A 30 -8.68 -7.46 2.32
N SER A 31 -8.65 -7.38 1.00
CA SER A 31 -9.86 -7.12 0.21
C SER A 31 -10.92 -8.19 0.42
N ALA A 32 -10.53 -9.45 0.57
CA ALA A 32 -11.46 -10.54 0.79
C ALA A 32 -12.26 -10.39 2.09
N ALA A 33 -11.64 -9.80 3.12
CA ALA A 33 -12.32 -9.57 4.39
C ALA A 33 -13.39 -8.47 4.28
N HIS A 34 -13.34 -7.67 3.23
CA HIS A 34 -14.27 -6.57 2.99
C HIS A 34 -15.24 -6.85 1.82
N ALA A 35 -15.20 -8.04 1.26
CA ALA A 35 -16.08 -8.40 0.14
C ALA A 35 -17.54 -8.21 0.52
N GLY A 36 -18.29 -7.52 -0.34
CA GLY A 36 -19.68 -7.18 -0.10
C GLY A 36 -19.92 -5.90 0.64
N HIS A 37 -18.87 -5.26 1.16
CA HIS A 37 -18.96 -3.96 1.82
C HIS A 37 -18.77 -2.82 0.82
N ALA A 38 -19.17 -1.61 1.20
CA ALA A 38 -18.95 -0.44 0.37
C ALA A 38 -17.46 -0.28 0.07
N GLY A 39 -17.13 -0.05 -1.18
CA GLY A 39 -15.75 0.10 -1.62
C GLY A 39 -15.08 -1.18 -2.07
N ALA A 40 -15.67 -2.35 -1.78
CA ALA A 40 -15.14 -3.63 -2.26
C ALA A 40 -15.53 -3.83 -3.72
N ASN A 41 -14.69 -4.55 -4.47
CA ASN A 41 -15.02 -4.94 -5.84
C ASN A 41 -15.58 -6.36 -5.86
N ALA A 42 -16.12 -6.76 -7.01
CA ALA A 42 -16.72 -8.09 -7.18
C ALA A 42 -15.69 -9.22 -7.12
N LEU A 43 -14.43 -8.90 -7.33
CA LEU A 43 -13.35 -9.88 -7.36
C LEU A 43 -12.82 -10.21 -5.97
N GLY A 44 -13.03 -9.34 -4.99
CA GLY A 44 -12.57 -9.55 -3.62
C GLY A 44 -11.08 -9.39 -3.42
N TYR A 45 -10.41 -8.64 -4.31
CA TYR A 45 -8.98 -8.34 -4.15
C TYR A 45 -8.66 -6.96 -4.73
N GLY A 46 -7.49 -6.44 -4.35
CA GLY A 46 -6.96 -5.22 -4.95
C GLY A 46 -7.57 -3.92 -4.43
N THR A 47 -8.44 -3.97 -3.42
CA THR A 47 -9.15 -2.78 -2.94
C THR A 47 -8.74 -2.33 -1.53
N HIS A 48 -8.37 -3.26 -0.67
CA HIS A 48 -8.03 -2.97 0.74
C HIS A 48 -6.71 -3.63 1.08
N PHE A 49 -5.74 -2.82 1.50
CA PHE A 49 -4.41 -3.32 1.84
C PHE A 49 -3.98 -2.82 3.20
N ARG A 50 -3.16 -3.63 3.86
CA ARG A 50 -2.44 -3.23 5.07
C ARG A 50 -0.96 -3.25 4.76
N VAL A 51 -0.28 -2.14 5.04
CA VAL A 51 1.16 -2.01 4.87
C VAL A 51 1.82 -1.82 6.22
N ARG A 52 2.76 -2.68 6.54
CA ARG A 52 3.61 -2.55 7.73
C ARG A 52 5.02 -2.31 7.21
N ILE A 53 5.61 -1.20 7.59
CA ILE A 53 6.85 -0.77 6.97
C ILE A 53 7.72 -0.03 7.98
N GLY A 54 9.03 -0.21 7.84
CA GLY A 54 9.99 0.50 8.68
C GLY A 54 11.32 0.65 7.97
N GLY A 55 12.09 1.66 8.36
CA GLY A 55 13.40 1.90 7.79
C GLY A 55 13.82 3.35 7.94
N PRO A 56 15.05 3.69 7.49
CA PRO A 56 15.60 5.03 7.69
C PRO A 56 14.83 6.15 6.98
N ALA A 57 14.05 5.82 5.94
CA ALA A 57 13.23 6.82 5.26
C ALA A 57 12.21 7.49 6.19
N PHE A 58 11.83 6.82 7.26
CA PHE A 58 10.82 7.30 8.20
C PHE A 58 11.41 7.97 9.45
N ALA A 59 12.71 7.86 9.64
CA ALA A 59 13.36 8.37 10.85
C ALA A 59 13.24 9.88 10.95
N GLY A 60 12.93 10.39 12.14
CA GLY A 60 12.85 11.82 12.39
C GLY A 60 11.67 12.54 11.75
N LYS A 61 10.71 11.81 11.21
CA LYS A 61 9.55 12.41 10.55
C LYS A 61 8.30 12.27 11.42
N SER A 62 7.37 13.23 11.28
CA SER A 62 6.08 13.15 11.94
C SER A 62 5.27 11.99 11.36
N ARG A 63 4.24 11.55 12.10
CA ARG A 63 3.35 10.50 11.61
C ARG A 63 2.73 10.87 10.27
N VAL A 64 2.29 12.11 10.12
CA VAL A 64 1.70 12.58 8.86
C VAL A 64 2.70 12.47 7.71
N ALA A 65 3.94 12.90 7.93
CA ALA A 65 4.97 12.83 6.90
C ALA A 65 5.31 11.38 6.55
N GLN A 66 5.38 10.50 7.55
CA GLN A 66 5.64 9.08 7.33
C GLN A 66 4.55 8.44 6.48
N HIS A 67 3.29 8.69 6.80
CA HIS A 67 2.16 8.14 6.04
C HIS A 67 2.13 8.71 4.63
N ARG A 68 2.46 9.98 4.47
CA ARG A 68 2.48 10.62 3.16
C ARG A 68 3.50 9.99 2.22
N LEU A 69 4.66 9.58 2.75
CA LEU A 69 5.66 8.88 1.94
C LEU A 69 5.07 7.60 1.32
N VAL A 70 4.31 6.85 2.10
CA VAL A 70 3.69 5.61 1.62
C VAL A 70 2.59 5.93 0.60
N TYR A 71 1.71 6.87 0.90
CA TYR A 71 0.64 7.26 -0.01
C TYR A 71 1.19 7.77 -1.34
N ASP A 72 2.22 8.62 -1.30
CA ASP A 72 2.80 9.17 -2.51
C ASP A 72 3.44 8.07 -3.36
N ALA A 73 4.12 7.12 -2.73
CA ALA A 73 4.73 6.00 -3.44
C ALA A 73 3.68 5.12 -4.12
N LEU A 74 2.48 5.02 -3.55
CA LEU A 74 1.43 4.14 -4.04
C LEU A 74 0.33 4.88 -4.80
N GLN A 75 0.56 6.14 -5.19
CA GLN A 75 -0.45 6.96 -5.86
C GLN A 75 -1.06 6.29 -7.09
N LYS A 76 -0.24 5.64 -7.91
CA LYS A 76 -0.72 5.00 -9.14
C LYS A 76 -1.71 3.87 -8.84
N PHE A 77 -1.57 3.22 -7.70
CA PHE A 77 -2.49 2.14 -7.31
C PHE A 77 -3.81 2.71 -6.79
N THR A 78 -3.75 3.82 -6.07
CA THR A 78 -4.96 4.52 -5.64
C THR A 78 -5.78 4.94 -6.85
N ASP A 79 -5.11 5.47 -7.87
CA ASP A 79 -5.76 5.87 -9.11
C ASP A 79 -6.34 4.68 -9.87
N ALA A 80 -5.77 3.49 -9.68
CA ALA A 80 -6.19 2.28 -10.40
C ALA A 80 -7.27 1.47 -9.65
N GLY A 81 -7.75 1.96 -8.50
CA GLY A 81 -8.86 1.30 -7.80
C GLY A 81 -8.59 0.86 -6.38
N LEU A 82 -7.39 1.06 -5.86
CA LEU A 82 -7.12 0.79 -4.45
C LEU A 82 -7.99 1.74 -3.62
N HIS A 83 -8.86 1.19 -2.80
CA HIS A 83 -9.87 1.96 -2.09
C HIS A 83 -9.43 2.39 -0.70
N ALA A 84 -8.79 1.50 0.04
CA ALA A 84 -8.37 1.79 1.41
C ALA A 84 -7.00 1.21 1.69
N LEU A 85 -6.21 1.93 2.48
CA LEU A 85 -4.85 1.56 2.81
C LEU A 85 -4.62 1.81 4.30
N ALA A 86 -4.40 0.74 5.06
CA ALA A 86 -4.02 0.82 6.46
C ALA A 86 -2.50 0.81 6.53
N ILE A 87 -1.91 1.76 7.22
CA ILE A 87 -0.46 1.91 7.29
C ILE A 87 -0.01 1.84 8.73
N GLU A 88 0.96 0.96 8.99
CA GLU A 88 1.61 0.84 10.30
C GLU A 88 3.10 1.08 10.08
N ILE A 89 3.61 2.12 10.71
CA ILE A 89 5.02 2.50 10.58
C ILE A 89 5.76 2.07 11.84
N LYS A 90 6.87 1.37 11.63
CA LYS A 90 7.81 1.02 12.70
C LYS A 90 9.15 1.62 12.41
N VAL A 91 9.65 2.41 13.32
CA VAL A 91 10.95 3.08 13.17
C VAL A 91 11.95 2.50 14.15
#